data_1a80199c161f8aa7baa405b11ac15d37
#
_entry.id   1a80199c161f8aa7baa405b11ac15d37
#
_cell.length_a   1.000
_cell.length_b   1.000
_cell.length_c   1.000
_cell.angle_alpha   90.00
_cell.angle_beta   90.00
_cell.angle_gamma   90.00
#
_symmetry.space_group_name_H-M   'P 1'
#
loop_
_entity.id
_entity.type
_entity.pdbx_description
1 polymer ?
#
loop_
_entity_poly.entity_id
_entity_poly.type
_entity_poly.pdbx_seq_one_letter_code
_entity_poly.pdbx_strand_id
1 'polypeptide(L)'
;MVTYKLLDKQREFIEIPHSNSLDVAIYQGGYGSGKTWCGSLLGILLAKKYPASKGLVGAKEYELVRKTTLVSYLEHLENLGYIMDKDYTYNKVDKVIKFSNGSEILFSALDDPEKFKSLNLHWAEIEEASQISDSSFKQLIGRLRNTYRGKNWVDFRYRLFGHTNPQADKGWIWQRFVENSKENYRLIIAPTTNNKYLPAHFIQSM
;
A
#
# COMPACT_ATOMS: atom_id res chain seq x y z
N MET A 1 -21.14 9.62 -7.60
CA MET A 1 -20.09 8.60 -7.35
C MET A 1 -18.91 8.93 -8.24
N VAL A 2 -17.76 9.19 -7.67
CA VAL A 2 -16.55 9.50 -8.45
C VAL A 2 -16.04 8.19 -9.10
N THR A 3 -15.72 8.26 -10.38
CA THR A 3 -15.12 7.12 -11.12
C THR A 3 -13.66 7.44 -11.37
N TYR A 4 -12.76 6.66 -10.82
CA TYR A 4 -11.33 6.77 -11.08
C TYR A 4 -10.96 6.09 -12.40
N LYS A 5 -10.21 6.80 -13.22
CA LYS A 5 -9.64 6.25 -14.45
C LYS A 5 -8.17 5.91 -14.19
N LEU A 6 -7.91 4.64 -13.94
CA LEU A 6 -6.57 4.15 -13.67
C LEU A 6 -5.67 4.20 -14.91
N LEU A 7 -4.40 4.47 -14.71
CA LEU A 7 -3.34 4.19 -15.68
C LEU A 7 -3.10 2.68 -15.77
N ASP A 8 -2.55 2.18 -16.87
CA ASP A 8 -2.36 0.75 -17.07
C ASP A 8 -1.52 0.10 -15.97
N LYS A 9 -0.42 0.75 -15.55
CA LYS A 9 0.42 0.25 -14.46
C LYS A 9 -0.23 0.33 -13.09
N GLN A 10 -1.11 1.29 -12.85
CA GLN A 10 -1.92 1.35 -11.64
C GLN A 10 -2.95 0.22 -11.61
N ARG A 11 -3.58 -0.07 -12.75
CA ARG A 11 -4.50 -1.21 -12.88
C ARG A 11 -3.76 -2.53 -12.63
N GLU A 12 -2.61 -2.73 -13.25
CA GLU A 12 -1.76 -3.90 -13.03
C GLU A 12 -1.42 -4.10 -11.54
N PHE A 13 -1.13 -3.01 -10.82
CA PHE A 13 -0.82 -3.06 -9.38
C PHE A 13 -2.04 -3.39 -8.51
N ILE A 14 -3.21 -2.87 -8.82
CA ILE A 14 -4.44 -3.12 -8.06
C ILE A 14 -5.00 -4.52 -8.35
N GLU A 15 -4.94 -4.95 -9.60
CA GLU A 15 -5.56 -6.18 -10.11
C GLU A 15 -4.57 -7.35 -10.21
N ILE A 16 -3.51 -7.39 -9.40
CA ILE A 16 -2.48 -8.44 -9.46
C ILE A 16 -3.13 -9.82 -9.58
N PRO A 17 -2.80 -10.59 -10.65
CA PRO A 17 -3.27 -11.97 -10.81
C PRO A 17 -2.79 -12.84 -9.66
N HIS A 18 -3.67 -13.66 -9.14
CA HIS A 18 -3.44 -14.39 -7.91
C HIS A 18 -2.99 -15.82 -8.18
N SER A 19 -1.84 -16.19 -7.67
CA SER A 19 -1.32 -17.57 -7.74
C SER A 19 -1.30 -18.28 -6.39
N ASN A 20 -1.18 -17.53 -5.29
CA ASN A 20 -0.98 -18.05 -3.93
C ASN A 20 -1.85 -17.33 -2.89
N SER A 21 -1.79 -17.80 -1.63
CA SER A 21 -2.49 -17.18 -0.50
C SER A 21 -1.89 -15.85 -0.02
N LEU A 22 -0.70 -15.49 -0.49
CA LEU A 22 0.02 -14.25 -0.22
C LEU A 22 0.48 -13.63 -1.54
N ASP A 23 0.07 -12.39 -1.82
CA ASP A 23 0.55 -11.60 -2.94
C ASP A 23 1.49 -10.49 -2.44
N VAL A 24 2.63 -10.35 -3.11
CA VAL A 24 3.62 -9.32 -2.78
C VAL A 24 3.92 -8.49 -4.03
N ALA A 25 3.74 -7.17 -3.94
CA ALA A 25 3.94 -6.28 -5.07
C ALA A 25 4.65 -4.99 -4.69
N ILE A 26 5.60 -4.56 -5.51
CA ILE A 26 6.22 -3.24 -5.43
C ILE A 26 5.93 -2.45 -6.71
N TYR A 27 5.38 -1.25 -6.54
CA TYR A 27 5.22 -0.27 -7.61
C TYR A 27 6.44 0.65 -7.61
N GLN A 28 7.35 0.43 -8.53
CA GLN A 28 8.53 1.26 -8.71
C GLN A 28 8.25 2.31 -9.77
N GLY A 29 8.17 3.57 -9.36
CA GLY A 29 7.80 4.65 -10.25
C GLY A 29 8.53 5.95 -9.97
N GLY A 30 8.81 6.72 -11.02
CA GLY A 30 9.37 8.05 -10.91
C GLY A 30 8.42 9.05 -10.22
N TYR A 31 8.89 10.27 -10.05
CA TYR A 31 8.06 11.35 -9.51
C TYR A 31 6.82 11.56 -10.39
N GLY A 32 5.66 11.77 -9.76
CA GLY A 32 4.41 11.96 -10.48
C GLY A 32 3.82 10.71 -11.14
N SER A 33 4.42 9.52 -10.99
CA SER A 33 3.84 8.27 -11.53
C SER A 33 2.52 7.85 -10.88
N GLY A 34 2.12 8.52 -9.78
CA GLY A 34 0.89 8.22 -9.03
C GLY A 34 1.00 7.00 -8.12
N LYS A 35 2.22 6.62 -7.72
CA LYS A 35 2.48 5.44 -6.88
C LYS A 35 1.79 5.49 -5.51
N THR A 36 1.99 6.56 -4.72
CA THR A 36 1.37 6.76 -3.41
C THR A 36 -0.15 6.83 -3.51
N TRP A 37 -0.65 7.55 -4.51
CA TRP A 37 -2.08 7.63 -4.82
C TRP A 37 -2.69 6.24 -5.09
N CYS A 38 -1.98 5.40 -5.84
CA CYS A 38 -2.43 4.06 -6.19
C CYS A 38 -2.37 3.10 -4.98
N GLY A 39 -1.32 3.20 -4.15
CA GLY A 39 -1.16 2.40 -2.93
C GLY A 39 -2.29 2.68 -1.94
N SER A 40 -2.54 3.95 -1.63
CA SER A 40 -3.60 4.34 -0.70
C SER A 40 -5.01 3.97 -1.21
N LEU A 41 -5.26 4.06 -2.52
CA LEU A 41 -6.50 3.56 -3.10
C LEU A 41 -6.66 2.04 -2.89
N LEU A 42 -5.60 1.26 -3.14
CA LEU A 42 -5.63 -0.20 -2.92
C LEU A 42 -5.93 -0.54 -1.46
N GLY A 43 -5.31 0.14 -0.50
CA GLY A 43 -5.58 -0.06 0.93
C GLY A 43 -7.05 0.19 1.30
N ILE A 44 -7.67 1.26 0.78
CA ILE A 44 -9.11 1.53 0.99
C ILE A 44 -9.98 0.45 0.34
N LEU A 45 -9.65 0.01 -0.88
CA LEU A 45 -10.38 -1.05 -1.57
C LEU A 45 -10.33 -2.37 -0.79
N LEU A 46 -9.19 -2.71 -0.19
CA LEU A 46 -9.04 -3.90 0.67
C LEU A 46 -9.87 -3.77 1.94
N ALA A 47 -9.82 -2.62 2.62
CA ALA A 47 -10.62 -2.36 3.81
C ALA A 47 -12.13 -2.41 3.52
N LYS A 48 -12.56 -1.93 2.34
CA LYS A 48 -13.96 -1.99 1.89
C LYS A 48 -14.38 -3.42 1.52
N LYS A 49 -13.56 -4.12 0.74
CA LYS A 49 -13.87 -5.47 0.22
C LYS A 49 -13.92 -6.52 1.32
N TYR A 50 -13.11 -6.36 2.36
CA TYR A 50 -12.96 -7.32 3.46
C TYR A 50 -13.33 -6.67 4.81
N PRO A 51 -14.62 -6.59 5.18
CA PRO A 51 -15.07 -6.00 6.45
C PRO A 51 -14.38 -6.62 7.67
N ALA A 52 -14.04 -5.80 8.66
CA ALA A 52 -13.23 -6.14 9.84
C ALA A 52 -11.78 -6.58 9.51
N SER A 53 -11.28 -6.25 8.33
CA SER A 53 -9.87 -6.47 8.01
C SER A 53 -8.96 -5.50 8.79
N LYS A 54 -7.71 -5.94 9.00
CA LYS A 54 -6.67 -5.13 9.66
C LYS A 54 -5.52 -4.91 8.71
N GLY A 55 -5.28 -3.64 8.36
CA GLY A 55 -4.17 -3.20 7.53
C GLY A 55 -3.13 -2.41 8.32
N LEU A 56 -1.90 -2.42 7.86
CA LEU A 56 -0.81 -1.56 8.33
C LEU A 56 -0.28 -0.76 7.14
N VAL A 57 -0.11 0.53 7.34
CA VAL A 57 0.55 1.44 6.40
C VAL A 57 1.78 2.01 7.07
N GLY A 58 2.94 1.88 6.46
CA GLY A 58 4.15 2.34 7.08
C GLY A 58 5.24 2.78 6.11
N ALA A 59 6.16 3.56 6.65
CA ALA A 59 7.42 3.95 6.02
C ALA A 59 8.55 3.82 7.03
N LYS A 60 9.79 4.06 6.59
CA LYS A 60 10.92 4.09 7.53
C LYS A 60 10.63 4.98 8.73
N GLU A 61 10.05 6.17 8.50
CA GLU A 61 9.68 7.11 9.55
C GLU A 61 8.18 7.44 9.50
N TYR A 62 7.53 7.54 10.66
CA TYR A 62 6.11 7.88 10.74
C TYR A 62 5.79 9.26 10.15
N GLU A 63 6.72 10.20 10.26
CA GLU A 63 6.53 11.56 9.75
C GLU A 63 6.32 11.57 8.23
N LEU A 64 7.01 10.69 7.49
CA LEU A 64 6.79 10.50 6.06
C LEU A 64 5.36 10.00 5.79
N VAL A 65 4.94 8.94 6.49
CA VAL A 65 3.58 8.41 6.35
C VAL A 65 2.53 9.48 6.61
N ARG A 66 2.72 10.27 7.67
CA ARG A 66 1.79 11.32 8.08
C ARG A 66 1.65 12.43 7.04
N LYS A 67 2.76 12.83 6.40
CA LYS A 67 2.78 13.93 5.43
C LYS A 67 2.35 13.52 4.02
N THR A 68 2.44 12.26 3.67
CA THR A 68 2.21 11.77 2.30
C THR A 68 1.05 10.79 2.24
N THR A 69 1.27 9.56 2.68
CA THR A 69 0.33 8.46 2.48
C THR A 69 -0.98 8.66 3.22
N LEU A 70 -0.93 9.10 4.49
CA LEU A 70 -2.14 9.39 5.26
C LEU A 70 -2.98 10.48 4.60
N VAL A 71 -2.35 11.54 4.08
CA VAL A 71 -3.06 12.61 3.34
C VAL A 71 -3.78 12.01 2.14
N SER A 72 -3.08 11.18 1.36
CA SER A 72 -3.67 10.50 0.20
C SER A 72 -4.84 9.57 0.58
N TYR A 73 -4.77 8.88 1.72
CA TYR A 73 -5.90 8.11 2.25
C TYR A 73 -7.11 8.98 2.54
N LEU A 74 -6.93 10.11 3.23
CA LEU A 74 -8.02 11.02 3.59
C LEU A 74 -8.65 11.66 2.35
N GLU A 75 -7.84 12.10 1.39
CA GLU A 75 -8.31 12.62 0.10
C GLU A 75 -9.12 11.58 -0.68
N HIS A 76 -8.67 10.31 -0.71
CA HIS A 76 -9.46 9.25 -1.34
C HIS A 76 -10.78 9.00 -0.64
N LEU A 77 -10.82 8.98 0.69
CA LEU A 77 -12.05 8.79 1.44
C LEU A 77 -13.04 9.91 1.14
N GLU A 78 -12.59 11.17 1.14
CA GLU A 78 -13.43 12.32 0.77
C GLU A 78 -13.94 12.21 -0.66
N ASN A 79 -13.06 11.97 -1.63
CA ASN A 79 -13.42 11.84 -3.05
C ASN A 79 -14.37 10.66 -3.34
N LEU A 80 -14.27 9.59 -2.58
CA LEU A 80 -15.17 8.43 -2.68
C LEU A 80 -16.50 8.65 -1.95
N GLY A 81 -16.69 9.82 -1.29
CA GLY A 81 -17.91 10.21 -0.60
C GLY A 81 -18.07 9.60 0.79
N TYR A 82 -16.98 9.12 1.42
CA TYR A 82 -17.01 8.70 2.82
C TYR A 82 -17.08 9.92 3.74
N ILE A 83 -17.94 9.85 4.73
CA ILE A 83 -18.19 10.93 5.69
C ILE A 83 -17.49 10.58 7.01
N MET A 84 -16.60 11.47 7.48
CA MET A 84 -15.95 11.34 8.79
C MET A 84 -17.01 11.30 9.90
N ASP A 85 -16.74 10.51 10.93
CA ASP A 85 -17.63 10.24 12.09
C ASP A 85 -18.92 9.49 11.76
N LYS A 86 -19.15 9.15 10.49
CA LYS A 86 -20.24 8.29 10.04
C LYS A 86 -19.73 7.00 9.40
N ASP A 87 -18.92 7.12 8.36
CA ASP A 87 -18.43 5.98 7.59
C ASP A 87 -17.05 5.52 8.06
N TYR A 88 -16.29 6.44 8.64
CA TYR A 88 -14.99 6.18 9.26
C TYR A 88 -14.67 7.21 10.34
N THR A 89 -13.73 6.86 11.23
CA THR A 89 -13.10 7.78 12.18
C THR A 89 -11.59 7.74 12.02
N TYR A 90 -10.93 8.86 12.34
CA TYR A 90 -9.46 8.91 12.39
C TYR A 90 -9.00 9.31 13.80
N ASN A 91 -8.41 8.36 14.54
CA ASN A 91 -7.78 8.62 15.81
C ASN A 91 -6.31 9.01 15.60
N LYS A 92 -5.99 10.28 15.87
CA LYS A 92 -4.62 10.84 15.70
C LYS A 92 -3.63 10.31 16.75
N VAL A 93 -4.09 9.94 17.93
CA VAL A 93 -3.24 9.42 19.02
C VAL A 93 -2.84 7.99 18.72
N ASP A 94 -3.81 7.15 18.42
CA ASP A 94 -3.61 5.74 18.07
C ASP A 94 -3.13 5.55 16.62
N LYS A 95 -3.14 6.62 15.81
CA LYS A 95 -2.73 6.62 14.40
C LYS A 95 -3.50 5.57 13.58
N VAL A 96 -4.81 5.52 13.75
CA VAL A 96 -5.66 4.50 13.12
C VAL A 96 -6.89 5.13 12.46
N ILE A 97 -7.19 4.69 11.24
CA ILE A 97 -8.49 4.88 10.60
C ILE A 97 -9.33 3.64 10.90
N LYS A 98 -10.53 3.84 11.47
CA LYS A 98 -11.52 2.79 11.71
C LYS A 98 -12.74 3.03 10.84
N PHE A 99 -13.13 2.04 10.06
CA PHE A 99 -14.31 2.08 9.20
C PHE A 99 -15.54 1.54 9.93
N SER A 100 -16.71 2.04 9.54
CA SER A 100 -18.01 1.56 10.06
C SER A 100 -18.27 0.07 9.79
N ASN A 101 -17.59 -0.53 8.80
CA ASN A 101 -17.63 -1.97 8.52
C ASN A 101 -16.69 -2.80 9.43
N GLY A 102 -16.06 -2.17 10.43
CA GLY A 102 -15.13 -2.80 11.37
C GLY A 102 -13.68 -2.93 10.90
N SER A 103 -13.36 -2.52 9.67
CA SER A 103 -11.98 -2.54 9.18
C SER A 103 -11.14 -1.45 9.85
N GLU A 104 -9.84 -1.73 10.05
CA GLU A 104 -8.88 -0.82 10.67
C GLU A 104 -7.63 -0.69 9.80
N ILE A 105 -7.12 0.54 9.68
CA ILE A 105 -5.84 0.84 9.04
C ILE A 105 -4.96 1.56 10.05
N LEU A 106 -3.91 0.89 10.50
CA LEU A 106 -2.90 1.44 11.41
C LEU A 106 -1.78 2.11 10.61
N PHE A 107 -1.33 3.28 11.04
CA PHE A 107 -0.20 4.00 10.45
C PHE A 107 1.00 3.97 11.40
N SER A 108 2.19 3.54 10.93
CA SER A 108 3.36 3.32 11.81
C SER A 108 4.68 3.60 11.11
N ALA A 109 5.74 3.78 11.92
CA ALA A 109 7.11 3.66 11.43
C ALA A 109 7.49 2.18 11.29
N LEU A 110 8.35 1.88 10.31
CA LEU A 110 8.87 0.54 10.02
C LEU A 110 10.40 0.46 10.21
N ASP A 111 10.99 1.47 10.84
CA ASP A 111 12.42 1.54 11.18
C ASP A 111 12.86 0.41 12.10
N ASP A 112 11.99 0.04 13.05
CA ASP A 112 12.25 -0.97 14.04
C ASP A 112 11.20 -2.11 13.95
N PRO A 113 11.62 -3.33 13.53
CA PRO A 113 10.74 -4.49 13.43
C PRO A 113 10.01 -4.87 14.74
N GLU A 114 10.56 -4.51 15.91
CA GLU A 114 9.95 -4.84 17.19
C GLU A 114 8.62 -4.07 17.42
N LYS A 115 8.49 -2.86 16.86
CA LYS A 115 7.29 -2.03 17.00
C LYS A 115 6.01 -2.68 16.44
N PHE A 116 6.13 -3.57 15.47
CA PHE A 116 4.99 -4.26 14.85
C PHE A 116 5.01 -5.78 15.01
N LYS A 117 5.90 -6.30 15.84
CA LYS A 117 6.09 -7.74 16.08
C LYS A 117 4.84 -8.46 16.62
N SER A 118 4.00 -7.77 17.39
CA SER A 118 2.77 -8.32 17.98
C SER A 118 1.56 -8.26 17.06
N LEU A 119 1.65 -7.58 15.90
CA LEU A 119 0.49 -7.38 15.03
C LEU A 119 0.10 -8.67 14.32
N ASN A 120 -1.20 -8.81 14.06
CA ASN A 120 -1.78 -9.80 13.18
C ASN A 120 -2.58 -9.08 12.10
N LEU A 121 -2.05 -9.09 10.88
CA LEU A 121 -2.52 -8.28 9.77
C LEU A 121 -3.13 -9.15 8.66
N HIS A 122 -4.00 -8.54 7.86
CA HIS A 122 -4.51 -9.10 6.62
C HIS A 122 -3.75 -8.55 5.40
N TRP A 123 -3.28 -7.31 5.50
CA TRP A 123 -2.48 -6.68 4.48
C TRP A 123 -1.56 -5.60 5.07
N ALA A 124 -0.51 -5.24 4.33
CA ALA A 124 0.36 -4.13 4.69
C ALA A 124 0.79 -3.35 3.44
N GLU A 125 0.93 -2.04 3.60
CA GLU A 125 1.47 -1.10 2.62
C GLU A 125 2.77 -0.49 3.10
N ILE A 126 3.75 -0.37 2.22
CA ILE A 126 5.06 0.23 2.51
C ILE A 126 5.26 1.45 1.61
N GLU A 127 5.28 2.65 2.22
CA GLU A 127 5.70 3.89 1.57
C GLU A 127 7.22 3.94 1.48
N GLU A 128 7.76 4.31 0.33
CA GLU A 128 9.20 4.34 0.03
C GLU A 128 9.92 3.04 0.47
N ALA A 129 9.46 1.93 -0.08
CA ALA A 129 9.87 0.58 0.31
C ALA A 129 11.40 0.36 0.27
N SER A 130 12.13 1.07 -0.60
CA SER A 130 13.59 0.99 -0.66
C SER A 130 14.30 1.51 0.59
N GLN A 131 13.63 2.33 1.40
CA GLN A 131 14.21 2.93 2.61
C GLN A 131 14.11 2.03 3.84
N ILE A 132 13.25 1.01 3.84
CA ILE A 132 13.19 0.05 4.94
C ILE A 132 14.22 -1.07 4.76
N SER A 133 14.58 -1.73 5.85
CA SER A 133 15.47 -2.89 5.81
C SER A 133 14.78 -4.13 5.26
N ASP A 134 15.56 -5.04 4.68
CA ASP A 134 15.09 -6.39 4.33
C ASP A 134 14.54 -7.16 5.55
N SER A 135 15.10 -6.90 6.75
CA SER A 135 14.59 -7.44 8.00
C SER A 135 13.18 -6.95 8.31
N SER A 136 12.91 -5.65 8.19
CA SER A 136 11.56 -5.09 8.37
C SER A 136 10.57 -5.67 7.36
N PHE A 137 10.99 -5.81 6.09
CA PHE A 137 10.16 -6.45 5.06
C PHE A 137 9.80 -7.90 5.42
N LYS A 138 10.78 -8.72 5.83
CA LYS A 138 10.55 -10.11 6.28
C LYS A 138 9.62 -10.17 7.48
N GLN A 139 9.80 -9.28 8.44
CA GLN A 139 8.97 -9.21 9.63
C GLN A 139 7.52 -8.89 9.27
N LEU A 140 7.27 -7.96 8.33
CA LEU A 140 5.92 -7.66 7.85
C LEU A 140 5.25 -8.89 7.22
N ILE A 141 5.96 -9.65 6.39
CA ILE A 141 5.45 -10.91 5.85
C ILE A 141 5.01 -11.85 6.98
N GLY A 142 5.82 -11.98 8.03
CA GLY A 142 5.48 -12.79 9.21
C GLY A 142 4.28 -12.27 10.03
N ARG A 143 3.84 -11.03 9.80
CA ARG A 143 2.64 -10.45 10.45
C ARG A 143 1.37 -10.67 9.65
N LEU A 144 1.46 -11.04 8.38
CA LEU A 144 0.32 -11.36 7.53
C LEU A 144 -0.25 -12.74 7.89
N ARG A 145 -0.83 -12.85 9.07
CA ARG A 145 -1.30 -14.10 9.66
C ARG A 145 -2.61 -13.97 10.44
N ASN A 146 -3.35 -12.87 10.28
CA ASN A 146 -4.64 -12.73 10.94
C ASN A 146 -5.60 -13.81 10.43
N THR A 147 -6.11 -14.63 11.33
CA THR A 147 -6.97 -15.78 10.99
C THR A 147 -8.43 -15.44 10.85
N TYR A 148 -8.85 -14.23 11.25
CA TYR A 148 -10.22 -13.81 11.07
C TYR A 148 -10.61 -13.81 9.59
N ARG A 149 -11.78 -14.34 9.31
CA ARG A 149 -12.41 -14.32 7.98
C ARG A 149 -13.88 -14.00 8.12
N GLY A 150 -14.30 -12.91 7.51
CA GLY A 150 -15.71 -12.58 7.43
C GLY A 150 -16.48 -13.61 6.58
N LYS A 151 -17.74 -13.88 6.91
CA LYS A 151 -18.57 -14.86 6.18
C LYS A 151 -18.68 -14.57 4.68
N ASN A 152 -18.56 -13.31 4.28
CA ASN A 152 -18.72 -12.86 2.90
C ASN A 152 -17.37 -12.55 2.20
N TRP A 153 -16.25 -12.99 2.78
CA TRP A 153 -14.95 -12.79 2.15
C TRP A 153 -14.75 -13.84 1.05
N VAL A 154 -14.86 -13.38 -0.18
CA VAL A 154 -14.58 -14.19 -1.36
C VAL A 154 -13.17 -13.92 -1.82
N ASP A 155 -12.42 -14.97 -2.17
CA ASP A 155 -11.05 -14.89 -2.73
C ASP A 155 -10.10 -14.04 -1.88
N PHE A 156 -10.21 -14.15 -0.56
CA PHE A 156 -9.31 -13.44 0.33
C PHE A 156 -7.87 -13.95 0.19
N ARG A 157 -6.94 -13.00 0.15
CA ARG A 157 -5.50 -13.25 0.18
C ARG A 157 -4.82 -12.23 1.05
N TYR A 158 -3.75 -12.66 1.70
CA TYR A 158 -2.84 -11.71 2.33
C TYR A 158 -2.16 -10.88 1.25
N ARG A 159 -1.95 -9.59 1.53
CA ARG A 159 -1.24 -8.70 0.61
C ARG A 159 -0.18 -7.91 1.33
N LEU A 160 1.05 -7.96 0.80
CA LEU A 160 2.09 -7.01 1.11
C LEU A 160 2.37 -6.21 -0.16
N PHE A 161 2.12 -4.95 -0.13
CA PHE A 161 2.38 -4.09 -1.28
C PHE A 161 3.13 -2.84 -0.84
N GLY A 162 3.82 -2.22 -1.75
CA GLY A 162 4.55 -1.00 -1.46
C GLY A 162 4.90 -0.25 -2.72
N HIS A 163 5.42 0.92 -2.54
CA HIS A 163 5.85 1.76 -3.65
C HIS A 163 7.15 2.48 -3.30
N THR A 164 7.93 2.79 -4.33
CA THR A 164 9.24 3.42 -4.18
C THR A 164 9.66 4.11 -5.47
N ASN A 165 10.62 5.01 -5.35
CA ASN A 165 11.36 5.53 -6.49
C ASN A 165 12.34 4.47 -7.04
N PRO A 166 12.72 4.55 -8.32
CA PRO A 166 13.80 3.73 -8.87
C PRO A 166 15.09 3.89 -8.06
N GLN A 167 15.77 2.79 -7.81
CA GLN A 167 17.04 2.74 -7.12
C GLN A 167 18.18 2.53 -8.12
N ALA A 168 19.30 3.21 -7.92
CA ALA A 168 20.49 3.03 -8.74
C ALA A 168 21.26 1.75 -8.39
N ASP A 169 21.13 1.27 -7.16
CA ASP A 169 21.82 0.10 -6.65
C ASP A 169 20.95 -1.16 -6.63
N LYS A 170 21.58 -2.32 -6.57
CA LYS A 170 20.93 -3.62 -6.45
C LYS A 170 20.58 -3.93 -5.00
N GLY A 171 19.74 -3.10 -4.37
CA GLY A 171 19.26 -3.29 -3.01
C GLY A 171 18.36 -4.53 -2.86
N TRP A 172 17.76 -4.68 -1.67
CA TRP A 172 16.95 -5.85 -1.32
C TRP A 172 15.73 -6.06 -2.25
N ILE A 173 15.18 -4.96 -2.83
CA ILE A 173 14.08 -5.04 -3.80
C ILE A 173 14.56 -5.75 -5.07
N TRP A 174 15.71 -5.34 -5.62
CA TRP A 174 16.29 -6.02 -6.79
C TRP A 174 16.52 -7.50 -6.52
N GLN A 175 17.16 -7.81 -5.38
CA GLN A 175 17.47 -9.19 -5.02
C GLN A 175 16.23 -10.07 -4.93
N ARG A 176 15.11 -9.54 -4.40
CA ARG A 176 13.89 -10.34 -4.17
C ARG A 176 12.92 -10.37 -5.32
N PHE A 177 12.86 -9.31 -6.11
CA PHE A 177 11.84 -9.16 -7.16
C PHE A 177 12.39 -9.37 -8.56
N VAL A 178 13.70 -9.32 -8.75
CA VAL A 178 14.35 -9.52 -10.06
C VAL A 178 15.28 -10.74 -10.02
N GLU A 179 16.28 -10.73 -9.16
CA GLU A 179 17.32 -11.78 -9.15
C GLU A 179 16.78 -13.13 -8.60
N ASN A 180 16.09 -13.09 -7.45
CA ASN A 180 15.51 -14.26 -6.78
C ASN A 180 13.97 -14.14 -6.70
N SER A 181 13.35 -13.76 -7.82
CA SER A 181 11.90 -13.54 -7.88
C SER A 181 11.12 -14.81 -7.60
N LYS A 182 10.05 -14.69 -6.82
CA LYS A 182 9.08 -15.74 -6.55
C LYS A 182 7.85 -15.57 -7.43
N GLU A 183 7.12 -16.63 -7.67
CA GLU A 183 5.91 -16.61 -8.49
C GLU A 183 4.87 -15.58 -8.02
N ASN A 184 4.74 -15.40 -6.71
CA ASN A 184 3.81 -14.45 -6.09
C ASN A 184 4.40 -13.06 -5.82
N TYR A 185 5.62 -12.76 -6.34
CA TYR A 185 6.26 -11.45 -6.21
C TYR A 185 6.18 -10.71 -7.54
N ARG A 186 5.77 -9.44 -7.50
CA ARG A 186 5.65 -8.59 -8.70
C ARG A 186 6.35 -7.27 -8.49
N LEU A 187 7.23 -6.91 -9.42
CA LEU A 187 7.79 -5.57 -9.55
C LEU A 187 7.14 -4.88 -10.75
N ILE A 188 6.38 -3.84 -10.49
CA ILE A 188 5.67 -3.07 -11.51
C ILE A 188 6.43 -1.77 -11.72
N ILE A 189 7.02 -1.62 -12.89
CA ILE A 189 7.81 -0.43 -13.24
C ILE A 189 6.92 0.55 -14.01
N ALA A 190 6.82 1.77 -13.50
CA ALA A 190 6.00 2.84 -14.07
C ALA A 190 6.80 4.14 -14.24
N PRO A 191 7.37 4.40 -15.41
CA PRO A 191 8.01 5.66 -15.71
C PRO A 191 7.06 6.85 -15.53
N THR A 192 7.58 8.00 -15.16
CA THR A 192 6.81 9.26 -15.05
C THR A 192 6.03 9.57 -16.33
N THR A 193 6.63 9.26 -17.49
CA THR A 193 6.01 9.48 -18.80
C THR A 193 4.74 8.68 -19.06
N ASN A 194 4.48 7.63 -18.29
CA ASN A 194 3.23 6.86 -18.40
C ASN A 194 2.03 7.61 -17.80
N ASN A 195 2.27 8.67 -17.03
CA ASN A 195 1.19 9.46 -16.43
C ASN A 195 0.78 10.62 -17.34
N LYS A 196 -0.21 10.37 -18.18
CA LYS A 196 -0.81 11.34 -19.12
C LYS A 196 -1.56 12.50 -18.45
N TYR A 197 -1.74 12.46 -17.13
CA TYR A 197 -2.41 13.55 -16.39
C TYR A 197 -1.41 14.60 -15.89
N LEU A 198 -0.09 14.36 -16.03
CA LEU A 198 0.92 15.35 -15.68
C LEU A 198 0.98 16.47 -16.72
N PRO A 199 1.22 17.71 -16.28
CA PRO A 199 1.48 18.80 -17.19
C PRO A 199 2.69 18.53 -18.08
N ALA A 200 2.63 18.96 -19.35
CA ALA A 200 3.71 18.71 -20.30
C ALA A 200 5.07 19.25 -19.85
N HIS A 201 5.07 20.45 -19.22
CA HIS A 201 6.32 21.04 -18.70
C HIS A 201 6.98 20.19 -17.61
N PHE A 202 6.18 19.48 -16.78
CA PHE A 202 6.70 18.59 -15.75
C PHE A 202 7.45 17.40 -16.39
N ILE A 203 6.84 16.80 -17.42
CA ILE A 203 7.45 15.67 -18.14
C ILE A 203 8.75 16.09 -18.86
N GLN A 204 8.77 17.32 -19.42
CA GLN A 204 9.96 17.84 -20.12
C GLN A 204 11.12 18.17 -19.18
N SER A 205 10.84 18.42 -17.89
CA SER A 205 11.88 18.74 -16.89
C SER A 205 12.51 17.51 -16.23
N MET A 206 12.03 16.29 -16.53
CA MET A 206 12.52 15.01 -16.00
C MET A 206 13.48 14.32 -16.98
#